data_a02b43ab8412b1c0df955a689eee885b
#
_entry.id   a02b43ab8412b1c0df955a689eee885b
#
_cell.length_a   1.000
_cell.length_b   1.000
_cell.length_c   1.000
_cell.angle_alpha   90.00
_cell.angle_beta   90.00
_cell.angle_gamma   90.00
#
_symmetry.space_group_name_H-M   'P 1'
#
loop_
_entity.id
_entity.type
_entity.pdbx_description
1 polymer ?
#
loop_
_entity_poly.entity_id
_entity_poly.type
_entity_poly.pdbx_seq_one_letter_code
_entity_poly.pdbx_strand_id
1 'polypeptide(L)'
;MKKLIPLLLVVLTFAACEKDPDTDKLDNKYLVYTNYDSKADFKAFQTYYMPDSILVIGDKKEAEYWKDESAQEILQAYATNMNNRGFVRVDDREEANLGLQVSYIKSTYYFNDYGRPEWW
;
A
#
# COMPACT_ATOMS: atom_id res chain seq x y z
N MET A 1 -45.62 -33.78 3.48
CA MET A 1 -44.36 -33.43 4.15
C MET A 1 -43.12 -33.67 3.26
N LYS A 2 -43.08 -34.68 2.44
CA LYS A 2 -41.91 -34.96 1.56
C LYS A 2 -41.64 -33.91 0.45
N LYS A 3 -42.60 -33.06 0.12
CA LYS A 3 -42.46 -32.02 -0.92
C LYS A 3 -41.99 -30.66 -0.43
N LEU A 4 -41.93 -30.45 0.89
CA LEU A 4 -41.50 -29.19 1.50
C LEU A 4 -39.97 -29.10 1.66
N ILE A 5 -39.28 -30.24 1.72
CA ILE A 5 -37.81 -30.30 1.89
C ILE A 5 -37.08 -29.71 0.67
N PRO A 6 -37.42 -30.03 -0.60
CA PRO A 6 -36.72 -29.42 -1.74
C PRO A 6 -36.99 -27.91 -1.86
N LEU A 7 -38.18 -27.45 -1.44
CA LEU A 7 -38.48 -26.01 -1.45
C LEU A 7 -37.61 -25.23 -0.43
N LEU A 8 -37.40 -25.83 0.74
CA LEU A 8 -36.54 -25.21 1.78
C LEU A 8 -35.06 -25.14 1.33
N LEU A 9 -34.61 -26.15 0.58
CA LEU A 9 -33.23 -26.19 0.08
C LEU A 9 -32.97 -25.11 -0.99
N VAL A 10 -33.98 -24.80 -1.82
CA VAL A 10 -33.90 -23.74 -2.85
C VAL A 10 -33.84 -22.34 -2.21
N VAL A 11 -34.54 -22.12 -1.08
CA VAL A 11 -34.54 -20.83 -0.38
C VAL A 11 -33.18 -20.54 0.28
N LEU A 12 -32.47 -21.58 0.71
CA LEU A 12 -31.13 -21.44 1.31
C LEU A 12 -30.03 -21.05 0.31
N THR A 13 -30.23 -21.30 -0.98
CA THR A 13 -29.24 -20.94 -2.01
C THR A 13 -29.25 -19.45 -2.41
N PHE A 14 -30.32 -18.73 -2.07
CA PHE A 14 -30.40 -17.28 -2.32
C PHE A 14 -29.83 -16.41 -1.21
N ALA A 15 -29.45 -16.98 -0.07
CA ALA A 15 -28.88 -16.23 1.05
C ALA A 15 -27.36 -15.99 0.93
N ALA A 16 -26.71 -16.49 -0.12
CA ALA A 16 -25.30 -16.26 -0.41
C ALA A 16 -25.11 -15.06 -1.35
N CYS A 17 -25.86 -13.98 -1.17
CA CYS A 17 -25.48 -12.70 -1.71
C CYS A 17 -24.35 -12.16 -0.81
N GLU A 18 -23.13 -12.37 -1.25
CA GLU A 18 -21.97 -11.65 -0.73
C GLU A 18 -22.26 -10.16 -0.95
N LYS A 19 -22.36 -9.43 0.15
CA LYS A 19 -22.66 -8.00 0.11
C LYS A 19 -21.47 -7.32 -0.53
N ASP A 20 -21.63 -6.79 -1.72
CA ASP A 20 -20.61 -5.99 -2.37
C ASP A 20 -20.09 -4.93 -1.38
N PRO A 21 -18.77 -4.73 -1.31
CA PRO A 21 -18.22 -3.69 -0.45
C PRO A 21 -18.83 -2.34 -0.81
N ASP A 22 -19.22 -1.59 0.20
CA ASP A 22 -19.84 -0.27 0.06
C ASP A 22 -18.83 0.72 -0.53
N THR A 23 -18.84 0.82 -1.86
CA THR A 23 -17.93 1.69 -2.61
C THR A 23 -18.22 3.18 -2.42
N ASP A 24 -19.40 3.53 -1.92
CA ASP A 24 -19.78 4.91 -1.65
C ASP A 24 -19.02 5.51 -0.44
N LYS A 25 -18.43 4.64 0.39
CA LYS A 25 -17.57 5.02 1.52
C LYS A 25 -16.10 5.17 1.15
N LEU A 26 -15.70 4.80 -0.06
CA LEU A 26 -14.36 5.03 -0.54
C LEU A 26 -14.22 6.51 -0.88
N ASP A 27 -13.31 7.19 -0.20
CA ASP A 27 -12.90 8.54 -0.62
C ASP A 27 -12.23 8.43 -1.98
N ASN A 28 -12.89 8.90 -3.03
CA ASN A 28 -12.42 8.85 -4.41
C ASN A 28 -11.11 9.63 -4.65
N LYS A 29 -10.60 10.30 -3.62
CA LYS A 29 -9.38 11.10 -3.71
C LYS A 29 -8.10 10.28 -3.51
N TYR A 30 -8.18 9.14 -2.79
CA TYR A 30 -6.99 8.39 -2.42
C TYR A 30 -7.23 6.89 -2.58
N LEU A 31 -6.48 6.27 -3.47
CA LEU A 31 -6.41 4.82 -3.59
C LEU A 31 -5.19 4.32 -2.82
N VAL A 32 -5.40 3.47 -1.82
CA VAL A 32 -4.33 2.78 -1.12
C VAL A 32 -4.24 1.35 -1.63
N TYR A 33 -3.10 1.01 -2.23
CA TYR A 33 -2.79 -0.35 -2.66
C TYR A 33 -1.64 -0.89 -1.81
N THR A 34 -1.80 -2.09 -1.27
CA THR A 34 -0.79 -2.74 -0.45
C THR A 34 -0.45 -4.11 -1.03
N ASN A 35 0.85 -4.36 -1.20
CA ASN A 35 1.36 -5.67 -1.57
C ASN A 35 2.52 -6.04 -0.64
N TYR A 36 2.66 -7.31 -0.28
CA TYR A 36 3.70 -7.78 0.61
C TYR A 36 4.11 -9.22 0.29
N ASP A 37 5.33 -9.58 0.64
CA ASP A 37 5.80 -10.97 0.59
C ASP A 37 5.21 -11.75 1.77
N SER A 38 4.31 -12.69 1.48
CA SER A 38 3.65 -13.53 2.49
C SER A 38 4.61 -14.49 3.22
N LYS A 39 5.83 -14.68 2.70
CA LYS A 39 6.85 -15.53 3.29
C LYS A 39 7.79 -14.75 4.23
N ALA A 40 7.78 -13.42 4.18
CA ALA A 40 8.60 -12.59 5.04
C ALA A 40 8.06 -12.56 6.47
N ASP A 41 8.94 -12.80 7.44
CA ASP A 41 8.62 -12.63 8.86
C ASP A 41 8.93 -11.19 9.29
N PHE A 42 7.96 -10.29 9.11
CA PHE A 42 8.11 -8.88 9.49
C PHE A 42 8.29 -8.67 11.00
N LYS A 43 7.94 -9.64 11.83
CA LYS A 43 8.12 -9.56 13.29
C LYS A 43 9.57 -9.74 13.71
N ALA A 44 10.40 -10.33 12.86
CA ALA A 44 11.83 -10.49 13.10
C ALA A 44 12.62 -9.18 12.92
N PHE A 45 12.05 -8.17 12.25
CA PHE A 45 12.70 -6.90 11.98
C PHE A 45 12.42 -5.91 13.09
N GLN A 46 13.45 -5.15 13.52
CA GLN A 46 13.36 -4.20 14.62
C GLN A 46 13.85 -2.81 14.24
N THR A 47 14.80 -2.72 13.32
CA THR A 47 15.43 -1.48 12.91
C THR A 47 15.15 -1.14 11.46
N TYR A 48 15.10 0.15 11.14
CA TYR A 48 14.95 0.61 9.76
C TYR A 48 15.83 1.81 9.46
N TYR A 49 16.31 1.86 8.24
CA TYR A 49 16.94 3.02 7.64
C TYR A 49 15.97 3.69 6.68
N MET A 50 15.89 5.01 6.72
CA MET A 50 15.08 5.81 5.80
C MET A 50 15.90 7.02 5.35
N PRO A 51 16.09 7.23 4.04
CA PRO A 51 16.70 8.44 3.52
C PRO A 51 15.98 9.72 3.97
N ASP A 52 16.70 10.83 4.01
CA ASP A 52 16.21 12.17 4.36
C ASP A 52 15.54 12.89 3.16
N SER A 53 15.23 12.16 2.12
CA SER A 53 14.66 12.68 0.88
C SER A 53 13.66 11.72 0.26
N ILE A 54 12.70 12.29 -0.46
CA ILE A 54 11.74 11.55 -1.27
C ILE A 54 12.30 11.42 -2.68
N LEU A 55 12.37 10.18 -3.19
CA LEU A 55 12.78 9.94 -4.57
C LEU A 55 11.64 10.34 -5.51
N VAL A 56 11.92 11.26 -6.43
CA VAL A 56 10.97 11.64 -7.47
C VAL A 56 11.22 10.81 -8.72
N ILE A 57 10.22 10.01 -9.08
CA ILE A 57 10.24 9.16 -10.28
C ILE A 57 9.44 9.88 -11.37
N GLY A 58 10.09 10.22 -12.46
CA GLY A 58 9.48 10.91 -13.60
C GLY A 58 10.19 10.52 -14.90
N ASP A 59 9.97 11.29 -15.95
CA ASP A 59 10.50 11.02 -17.30
C ASP A 59 12.01 11.29 -17.44
N LYS A 60 12.63 11.86 -16.41
CA LYS A 60 14.08 12.14 -16.42
C LYS A 60 14.88 10.86 -16.17
N LYS A 61 15.99 10.69 -16.87
CA LYS A 61 16.92 9.57 -16.67
C LYS A 61 17.71 9.68 -15.36
N GLU A 62 17.82 10.88 -14.79
CA GLU A 62 18.56 11.14 -13.57
C GLU A 62 17.61 11.14 -12.36
N ALA A 63 18.09 10.59 -11.25
CA ALA A 63 17.34 10.58 -9.99
C ALA A 63 17.15 12.01 -9.50
N GLU A 64 15.91 12.37 -9.22
CA GLU A 64 15.52 13.65 -8.62
C GLU A 64 15.10 13.40 -7.18
N TYR A 65 15.54 14.25 -6.25
CA TYR A 65 15.24 14.11 -4.81
C TYR A 65 14.53 15.35 -4.30
N TRP A 66 13.40 15.13 -3.65
CA TRP A 66 12.61 16.16 -3.01
C TRP A 66 12.96 16.23 -1.53
N LYS A 67 13.39 17.43 -1.05
CA LYS A 67 13.96 17.63 0.28
C LYS A 67 13.42 18.85 1.03
N ASP A 68 12.45 19.57 0.47
CA ASP A 68 11.90 20.76 1.10
C ASP A 68 11.11 20.45 2.38
N GLU A 69 10.56 21.47 3.03
CA GLU A 69 9.80 21.36 4.27
C GLU A 69 8.63 20.36 4.14
N SER A 70 7.91 20.39 3.03
CA SER A 70 6.78 19.47 2.78
C SER A 70 7.24 18.01 2.67
N ALA A 71 8.40 17.77 2.04
CA ALA A 71 9.00 16.44 2.00
C ALA A 71 9.37 15.94 3.39
N GLN A 72 9.92 16.84 4.24
CA GLN A 72 10.29 16.49 5.61
C GLN A 72 9.06 16.16 6.48
N GLU A 73 7.95 16.88 6.32
CA GLU A 73 6.69 16.56 6.99
C GLU A 73 6.19 15.17 6.63
N ILE A 74 6.24 14.81 5.34
CA ILE A 74 5.85 13.47 4.87
C ILE A 74 6.76 12.40 5.49
N LEU A 75 8.07 12.59 5.41
CA LEU A 75 9.04 11.63 5.97
C LEU A 75 8.87 11.49 7.49
N GLN A 76 8.58 12.58 8.19
CA GLN A 76 8.31 12.56 9.63
C GLN A 76 7.04 11.76 9.95
N ALA A 77 6.01 11.84 9.12
CA ALA A 77 4.80 11.05 9.29
C ALA A 77 5.10 9.54 9.15
N TYR A 78 5.94 9.15 8.19
CA TYR A 78 6.40 7.76 8.06
C TYR A 78 7.21 7.32 9.27
N ALA A 79 8.18 8.14 9.72
CA ALA A 79 8.99 7.83 10.89
C ALA A 79 8.12 7.64 12.15
N THR A 80 7.15 8.52 12.38
CA THR A 80 6.22 8.43 13.50
C THR A 80 5.41 7.13 13.44
N ASN A 81 4.91 6.77 12.27
CA ASN A 81 4.16 5.53 12.08
C ASN A 81 5.01 4.28 12.30
N MET A 82 6.27 4.28 11.87
CA MET A 82 7.20 3.17 12.10
C MET A 82 7.53 3.03 13.59
N ASN A 83 7.82 4.15 14.26
CA ASN A 83 8.11 4.15 15.70
C ASN A 83 6.91 3.68 16.53
N ASN A 84 5.70 4.08 16.17
CA ASN A 84 4.47 3.63 16.83
C ASN A 84 4.22 2.12 16.69
N ARG A 85 4.81 1.50 15.67
CA ARG A 85 4.78 0.05 15.46
C ARG A 85 5.93 -0.70 16.12
N GLY A 86 6.81 0.02 16.83
CA GLY A 86 7.93 -0.55 17.57
C GLY A 86 9.24 -0.67 16.78
N PHE A 87 9.30 -0.14 15.56
CA PHE A 87 10.54 -0.08 14.81
C PHE A 87 11.41 1.09 15.28
N VAL A 88 12.71 0.92 15.27
CA VAL A 88 13.69 1.94 15.64
C VAL A 88 14.44 2.42 14.40
N ARG A 89 14.45 3.73 14.16
CA ARG A 89 15.24 4.31 13.07
C ARG A 89 16.72 4.29 13.41
N VAL A 90 17.54 3.90 12.46
CA VAL A 90 19.01 3.95 12.55
C VAL A 90 19.57 4.84 11.43
N ASP A 91 20.70 5.48 11.70
CA ASP A 91 21.33 6.39 10.73
C ASP A 91 22.25 5.63 9.75
N ASP A 92 22.76 4.48 10.16
CA ASP A 92 23.56 3.63 9.30
C ASP A 92 22.67 2.58 8.59
N ARG A 93 22.76 2.58 7.27
CA ARG A 93 22.06 1.62 6.42
C ARG A 93 22.45 0.18 6.73
N GLU A 94 23.70 -0.07 7.11
CA GLU A 94 24.21 -1.42 7.37
C GLU A 94 23.70 -1.98 8.70
N GLU A 95 23.31 -1.13 9.64
CA GLU A 95 22.72 -1.51 10.92
C GLU A 95 21.20 -1.79 10.85
N ALA A 96 20.58 -1.46 9.72
CA ALA A 96 19.14 -1.61 9.53
C ALA A 96 18.74 -3.01 9.07
N ASN A 97 17.66 -3.54 9.65
CA ASN A 97 17.03 -4.77 9.16
C ASN A 97 16.11 -4.49 7.96
N LEU A 98 15.57 -3.28 7.86
CA LEU A 98 14.67 -2.83 6.81
C LEU A 98 15.19 -1.55 6.15
N GLY A 99 15.02 -1.44 4.84
CA GLY A 99 15.12 -0.20 4.11
C GLY A 99 13.72 0.36 3.82
N LEU A 100 13.46 1.60 4.19
CA LEU A 100 12.23 2.31 3.89
C LEU A 100 12.52 3.42 2.87
N GLN A 101 12.02 3.26 1.65
CA GLN A 101 12.13 4.28 0.61
C GLN A 101 10.76 4.91 0.35
N VAL A 102 10.66 6.22 0.55
CA VAL A 102 9.49 6.99 0.12
C VAL A 102 9.76 7.52 -1.28
N SER A 103 8.81 7.29 -2.19
CA SER A 103 8.92 7.75 -3.57
C SER A 103 7.66 8.48 -4.01
N TYR A 104 7.83 9.51 -4.82
CA TYR A 104 6.76 10.25 -5.47
C TYR A 104 6.85 10.02 -6.98
N ILE A 105 5.78 9.52 -7.57
CA ILE A 105 5.72 9.28 -9.00
C ILE A 105 5.00 10.46 -9.64
N LYS A 106 5.76 11.24 -10.43
CA LYS A 106 5.24 12.33 -11.24
C LYS A 106 4.96 11.79 -12.63
N SER A 107 3.76 11.24 -12.82
CA SER A 107 3.32 10.76 -14.13
C SER A 107 2.36 11.77 -14.75
N THR A 108 2.63 12.14 -15.99
CA THR A 108 1.72 12.94 -16.84
C THR A 108 0.89 12.04 -17.76
N TYR A 109 1.01 10.74 -17.63
CA TYR A 109 0.25 9.82 -18.47
C TYR A 109 -1.21 9.72 -18.00
N TYR A 110 -2.11 10.15 -18.85
CA TYR A 110 -3.51 9.80 -18.74
C TYR A 110 -3.62 8.31 -19.10
N PHE A 111 -4.00 7.46 -18.16
CA PHE A 111 -4.32 6.06 -18.42
C PHE A 111 -5.62 6.00 -19.24
N ASN A 112 -5.51 6.12 -20.56
CA ASN A 112 -6.60 5.88 -21.48
C ASN A 112 -6.64 4.43 -21.99
N ASP A 113 -5.72 3.59 -21.51
CA ASP A 113 -5.64 2.21 -21.93
C ASP A 113 -5.79 1.29 -20.72
N TYR A 114 -6.77 0.39 -20.79
CA TYR A 114 -7.00 -0.66 -19.80
C TYR A 114 -6.00 -1.81 -19.93
N GLY A 115 -4.87 -1.60 -20.60
CA GLY A 115 -3.77 -2.53 -20.69
C GLY A 115 -3.05 -2.67 -19.35
N ARG A 116 -2.69 -3.90 -18.98
CA ARG A 116 -1.78 -4.14 -17.86
C ARG A 116 -0.44 -3.48 -18.17
N PRO A 117 0.13 -2.65 -17.28
CA PRO A 117 1.47 -2.15 -17.49
C PRO A 117 2.45 -3.32 -17.60
N GLU A 118 3.35 -3.29 -18.57
CA GLU A 118 4.32 -4.37 -18.82
C GLU A 118 5.32 -4.62 -17.68
N TRP A 119 5.35 -3.74 -16.68
CA TRP A 119 6.26 -3.84 -15.53
C TRP A 119 5.67 -4.62 -14.32
N TRP A 120 4.53 -5.28 -14.51
CA TRP A 120 3.94 -6.19 -13.51
C TRP A 120 4.49 -7.61 -13.64
#